data_33eeae5e23f269ea1093feb8f2e12358
#
_entry.id   33eeae5e23f269ea1093feb8f2e12358
#
_cell.length_a   1.000
_cell.length_b   1.000
_cell.length_c   1.000
_cell.angle_alpha   90.00
_cell.angle_beta   90.00
_cell.angle_gamma   90.00
#
_symmetry.space_group_name_H-M   'P 1'
#
loop_
_entity.id
_entity.type
_entity.pdbx_description
1 polymer ?
#
loop_
_entity_poly.entity_id
_entity_poly.type
_entity_poly.pdbx_seq_one_letter_code
_entity_poly.pdbx_strand_id
1 'polypeptide(L)'
;MGSSTTGTAILSFNNNGTECGKVRITGSTSVAYDTSSDYRLKENVVDLTGARARLDSLKVKRFNFIADSGVTVDGFLAHEAQTVVPEAVSGSKDQIATQANVDADEANAVGDPMYQGIDQSKLVPLLTAALQEAFAEIDSLKSRITALE
;
A
#
# COMPACT_ATOMS: atom_id res chain seq x y z
N MET A 1 26.83 17.92 -8.15
CA MET A 1 25.70 17.51 -7.31
C MET A 1 25.15 18.76 -6.65
N GLY A 2 23.92 19.16 -6.96
CA GLY A 2 23.30 20.33 -6.34
C GLY A 2 22.99 20.07 -4.87
N SER A 3 23.33 21.03 -4.01
CA SER A 3 22.94 21.02 -2.60
C SER A 3 21.41 21.20 -2.55
N SER A 4 20.69 20.18 -2.10
CA SER A 4 19.25 20.26 -1.89
C SER A 4 18.98 20.69 -0.45
N THR A 5 18.15 21.72 -0.27
CA THR A 5 17.76 22.21 1.05
C THR A 5 16.57 21.45 1.61
N THR A 6 16.41 21.46 2.94
CA THR A 6 15.24 20.87 3.62
C THR A 6 13.93 21.41 3.04
N GLY A 7 12.98 20.53 2.77
CA GLY A 7 11.70 20.87 2.14
C GLY A 7 11.70 20.82 0.61
N THR A 8 12.86 20.72 -0.03
CA THR A 8 12.95 20.62 -1.49
C THR A 8 12.50 19.23 -1.95
N ALA A 9 11.56 19.20 -2.91
CA ALA A 9 11.21 17.97 -3.61
C ALA A 9 12.37 17.56 -4.52
N ILE A 10 12.80 16.30 -4.42
CA ILE A 10 13.81 15.71 -5.31
C ILE A 10 13.14 15.08 -6.51
N LEU A 11 11.96 14.48 -6.28
CA LEU A 11 11.14 13.84 -7.30
C LEU A 11 9.68 14.20 -7.01
N SER A 12 8.98 14.77 -7.99
CA SER A 12 7.55 15.09 -7.90
C SER A 12 6.78 14.33 -8.97
N PHE A 13 5.68 13.72 -8.56
CA PHE A 13 4.76 13.00 -9.44
C PHE A 13 3.54 13.87 -9.69
N ASN A 14 3.29 14.20 -10.95
CA ASN A 14 2.20 15.08 -11.34
C ASN A 14 1.31 14.38 -12.37
N ASN A 15 0.01 14.57 -12.25
CA ASN A 15 -0.98 14.17 -13.23
C ASN A 15 -1.77 15.40 -13.69
N ASN A 16 -1.68 15.72 -14.97
CA ASN A 16 -2.36 16.88 -15.58
C ASN A 16 -2.18 18.19 -14.77
N GLY A 17 -0.94 18.46 -14.31
CA GLY A 17 -0.60 19.66 -13.55
C GLY A 17 -0.93 19.62 -12.07
N THR A 18 -1.54 18.55 -11.57
CA THR A 18 -1.81 18.36 -10.14
C THR A 18 -0.77 17.43 -9.53
N GLU A 19 -0.11 17.87 -8.44
CA GLU A 19 0.84 17.03 -7.70
C GLU A 19 0.10 15.89 -7.00
N CYS A 20 0.46 14.65 -7.35
CA CYS A 20 -0.08 13.43 -6.74
C CYS A 20 0.75 12.96 -5.55
N GLY A 21 2.04 13.28 -5.56
CA GLY A 21 2.98 12.91 -4.50
C GLY A 21 4.40 13.36 -4.83
N LYS A 22 5.30 13.20 -3.85
CA LYS A 22 6.70 13.58 -4.00
C LYS A 22 7.62 12.84 -3.04
N VAL A 23 8.90 12.81 -3.40
CA VAL A 23 10.00 12.47 -2.49
C VAL A 23 10.75 13.75 -2.16
N ARG A 24 10.89 14.08 -0.88
CA ARG A 24 11.56 15.31 -0.43
C ARG A 24 12.49 15.09 0.76
N ILE A 25 13.48 15.94 0.89
CA ILE A 25 14.36 15.99 2.08
C ILE A 25 13.59 16.66 3.21
N THR A 26 13.56 16.03 4.39
CA THR A 26 12.93 16.57 5.61
C THR A 26 13.92 17.01 6.66
N GLY A 27 15.19 16.63 6.52
CA GLY A 27 16.28 16.98 7.42
C GLY A 27 17.60 16.49 6.87
N SER A 28 18.67 16.65 7.64
CA SER A 28 20.03 16.24 7.21
C SER A 28 20.16 14.73 6.94
N THR A 29 19.29 13.90 7.54
CA THR A 29 19.37 12.44 7.50
C THR A 29 18.03 11.77 7.19
N SER A 30 17.01 12.53 6.75
CA SER A 30 15.66 12.01 6.58
C SER A 30 15.01 12.44 5.27
N VAL A 31 14.19 11.55 4.74
CA VAL A 31 13.40 11.72 3.52
C VAL A 31 11.93 11.41 3.82
N ALA A 32 11.01 12.13 3.22
CA ALA A 32 9.59 11.81 3.23
C ALA A 32 9.14 11.36 1.83
N TYR A 33 8.21 10.41 1.85
CA TYR A 33 7.46 9.94 0.68
C TYR A 33 6.02 10.40 0.88
N ASP A 34 5.68 11.52 0.28
CA ASP A 34 4.37 12.13 0.46
C ASP A 34 3.42 11.72 -0.68
N THR A 35 2.20 11.33 -0.33
CA THR A 35 1.08 11.23 -1.25
C THR A 35 0.04 12.28 -0.88
N SER A 36 -0.65 12.84 -1.87
CA SER A 36 -1.68 13.85 -1.62
C SER A 36 -2.82 13.28 -0.77
N SER A 37 -3.15 13.96 0.32
CA SER A 37 -4.19 13.52 1.27
C SER A 37 -4.98 14.70 1.88
N ASP A 38 -5.04 15.83 1.16
CA ASP A 38 -5.83 16.97 1.59
C ASP A 38 -7.33 16.60 1.58
N TYR A 39 -8.08 17.03 2.61
CA TYR A 39 -9.51 16.72 2.71
C TYR A 39 -10.33 17.29 1.56
N ARG A 40 -9.88 18.41 0.95
CA ARG A 40 -10.53 19.05 -0.20
C ARG A 40 -10.49 18.23 -1.48
N LEU A 41 -9.65 17.20 -1.51
CA LEU A 41 -9.53 16.24 -2.62
C LEU A 41 -10.38 14.99 -2.40
N LYS A 42 -11.19 14.95 -1.32
CA LYS A 42 -11.96 13.77 -0.90
C LYS A 42 -13.43 14.11 -0.81
N GLU A 43 -14.26 13.15 -1.18
CA GLU A 43 -15.70 13.20 -1.03
C GLU A 43 -16.22 11.90 -0.41
N ASN A 44 -17.47 11.88 0.07
CA ASN A 44 -18.13 10.70 0.65
C ASN A 44 -17.31 10.05 1.78
N VAL A 45 -16.68 10.88 2.62
CA VAL A 45 -15.82 10.40 3.72
C VAL A 45 -16.70 9.78 4.80
N VAL A 46 -16.45 8.51 5.10
CA VAL A 46 -17.11 7.74 6.16
C VAL A 46 -16.08 6.96 6.95
N ASP A 47 -16.43 6.60 8.19
CA ASP A 47 -15.56 5.78 9.02
C ASP A 47 -15.41 4.35 8.45
N LEU A 48 -14.20 3.80 8.50
CA LEU A 48 -13.93 2.43 8.12
C LEU A 48 -14.36 1.48 9.25
N THR A 49 -15.32 0.62 8.96
CA THR A 49 -15.84 -0.40 9.90
C THR A 49 -15.64 -1.81 9.34
N GLY A 50 -15.66 -2.83 10.23
CA GLY A 50 -15.45 -4.23 9.85
C GLY A 50 -14.02 -4.52 9.38
N ALA A 51 -13.08 -3.71 9.81
CA ALA A 51 -11.69 -3.81 9.40
C ALA A 51 -11.04 -5.11 9.86
N ARG A 52 -11.39 -5.62 11.05
CA ARG A 52 -10.88 -6.90 11.56
C ARG A 52 -11.19 -8.06 10.62
N ALA A 53 -12.45 -8.20 10.19
CA ALA A 53 -12.84 -9.29 9.29
C ALA A 53 -12.12 -9.23 7.93
N ARG A 54 -11.89 -8.02 7.41
CA ARG A 54 -11.07 -7.81 6.20
C ARG A 54 -9.61 -8.20 6.45
N LEU A 55 -9.04 -7.78 7.58
CA LEU A 55 -7.66 -8.10 7.95
C LEU A 55 -7.45 -9.61 8.10
N ASP A 56 -8.38 -10.32 8.74
CA ASP A 56 -8.34 -11.78 8.91
C ASP A 56 -8.37 -12.53 7.57
N SER A 57 -8.86 -11.89 6.51
CA SER A 57 -8.88 -12.46 5.14
C SER A 57 -7.56 -12.30 4.40
N LEU A 58 -6.65 -11.43 4.86
CA LEU A 58 -5.32 -11.27 4.28
C LEU A 58 -4.42 -12.47 4.63
N LYS A 59 -3.76 -13.00 3.60
CA LYS A 59 -2.88 -14.16 3.73
C LYS A 59 -1.42 -13.72 3.73
N VAL A 60 -0.83 -13.59 4.90
CA VAL A 60 0.60 -13.33 5.02
C VAL A 60 1.38 -14.60 4.63
N LYS A 61 2.41 -14.43 3.82
CA LYS A 61 3.25 -15.51 3.29
C LYS A 61 4.71 -15.28 3.64
N ARG A 62 5.47 -16.36 3.70
CA ARG A 62 6.92 -16.37 3.71
C ARG A 62 7.41 -17.03 2.43
N PHE A 63 8.33 -16.37 1.71
CA PHE A 63 8.80 -16.84 0.41
C PHE A 63 10.21 -16.31 0.09
N ASN A 64 10.77 -16.84 -0.99
CA ASN A 64 11.99 -16.33 -1.61
C ASN A 64 11.63 -15.84 -3.01
N PHE A 65 12.22 -14.74 -3.45
CA PHE A 65 12.15 -14.36 -4.86
C PHE A 65 12.99 -15.36 -5.69
N ILE A 66 12.49 -15.73 -6.86
CA ILE A 66 13.21 -16.67 -7.77
C ILE A 66 14.59 -16.11 -8.12
N ALA A 67 14.68 -14.81 -8.36
CA ALA A 67 15.94 -14.13 -8.68
C ALA A 67 16.91 -14.03 -7.49
N ASP A 68 16.42 -14.21 -6.25
CA ASP A 68 17.22 -14.17 -5.02
C ASP A 68 16.76 -15.26 -4.05
N SER A 69 17.01 -16.50 -4.43
CA SER A 69 16.53 -17.68 -3.70
C SER A 69 17.19 -17.89 -2.33
N GLY A 70 18.29 -17.18 -2.05
CA GLY A 70 19.01 -17.23 -0.77
C GLY A 70 18.38 -16.36 0.33
N VAL A 71 17.49 -15.41 -0.02
CA VAL A 71 16.89 -14.46 0.93
C VAL A 71 15.41 -14.75 1.12
N THR A 72 15.04 -15.09 2.36
CA THR A 72 13.64 -15.32 2.75
C THR A 72 13.03 -14.03 3.26
N VAL A 73 11.84 -13.68 2.77
CA VAL A 73 11.08 -12.49 3.14
C VAL A 73 9.63 -12.84 3.50
N ASP A 74 9.01 -12.00 4.31
CA ASP A 74 7.59 -12.05 4.60
C ASP A 74 6.84 -11.00 3.77
N GLY A 75 5.65 -11.36 3.28
CA GLY A 75 4.86 -10.46 2.45
C GLY A 75 3.55 -11.08 1.98
N PHE A 76 3.05 -10.59 0.86
CA PHE A 76 1.78 -11.02 0.30
C PHE A 76 1.96 -11.46 -1.16
N LEU A 77 1.10 -12.36 -1.62
CA LEU A 77 0.89 -12.58 -3.03
C LEU A 77 -0.11 -11.53 -3.54
N ALA A 78 0.29 -10.72 -4.50
CA ALA A 78 -0.48 -9.56 -4.94
C ALA A 78 -1.93 -9.92 -5.32
N HIS A 79 -2.15 -10.99 -6.09
CA HIS A 79 -3.49 -11.42 -6.49
C HIS A 79 -4.37 -11.90 -5.30
N GLU A 80 -3.79 -12.42 -4.21
CA GLU A 80 -4.54 -12.74 -2.99
C GLU A 80 -4.90 -11.47 -2.22
N ALA A 81 -3.95 -10.53 -2.06
CA ALA A 81 -4.18 -9.25 -1.41
C ALA A 81 -5.21 -8.40 -2.17
N GLN A 82 -5.24 -8.46 -3.50
CA GLN A 82 -6.16 -7.72 -4.36
C GLN A 82 -7.64 -8.05 -4.07
N THR A 83 -7.93 -9.25 -3.58
CA THR A 83 -9.31 -9.63 -3.22
C THR A 83 -9.81 -8.93 -1.96
N VAL A 84 -8.92 -8.45 -1.10
CA VAL A 84 -9.24 -7.83 0.18
C VAL A 84 -9.01 -6.31 0.14
N VAL A 85 -7.90 -5.87 -0.47
CA VAL A 85 -7.50 -4.46 -0.59
C VAL A 85 -7.11 -4.19 -2.05
N PRO A 86 -8.08 -4.10 -2.96
CA PRO A 86 -7.79 -3.95 -4.39
C PRO A 86 -6.99 -2.68 -4.71
N GLU A 87 -7.17 -1.61 -3.93
CA GLU A 87 -6.45 -0.34 -4.06
C GLU A 87 -4.96 -0.44 -3.72
N ALA A 88 -4.52 -1.53 -3.09
CA ALA A 88 -3.11 -1.80 -2.81
C ALA A 88 -2.38 -2.47 -3.97
N VAL A 89 -3.06 -2.93 -4.99
CA VAL A 89 -2.47 -3.78 -6.03
C VAL A 89 -2.65 -3.18 -7.41
N SER A 90 -1.56 -3.11 -8.15
CA SER A 90 -1.54 -2.74 -9.57
C SER A 90 -1.35 -3.98 -10.45
N GLY A 91 -1.92 -3.92 -11.66
CA GLY A 91 -1.88 -5.02 -12.62
C GLY A 91 -2.90 -6.11 -12.34
N SER A 92 -2.93 -7.12 -13.19
CA SER A 92 -3.82 -8.27 -13.10
C SER A 92 -3.02 -9.57 -12.99
N LYS A 93 -3.60 -10.55 -12.31
CA LYS A 93 -2.99 -11.89 -12.21
C LYS A 93 -2.83 -12.50 -13.61
N ASP A 94 -1.64 -13.06 -13.86
CA ASP A 94 -1.27 -13.73 -15.11
C ASP A 94 -1.39 -12.82 -16.36
N GLN A 95 -1.25 -11.50 -16.16
CA GLN A 95 -1.27 -10.54 -17.26
C GLN A 95 -0.08 -10.73 -18.18
N ILE A 96 -0.33 -10.68 -19.48
CA ILE A 96 0.68 -10.67 -20.54
C ILE A 96 0.61 -9.36 -21.33
N ALA A 97 1.76 -8.94 -21.85
CA ALA A 97 1.89 -7.70 -22.60
C ALA A 97 1.19 -7.77 -23.96
N THR A 98 0.46 -6.72 -24.26
CA THR A 98 -0.14 -6.46 -25.58
C THR A 98 0.76 -5.51 -26.40
N GLN A 99 0.45 -5.30 -27.68
CA GLN A 99 1.16 -4.31 -28.49
C GLN A 99 1.07 -2.91 -27.86
N ALA A 100 -0.06 -2.54 -27.28
CA ALA A 100 -0.22 -1.24 -26.61
C ALA A 100 0.73 -1.06 -25.42
N ASN A 101 1.02 -2.14 -24.67
CA ASN A 101 1.99 -2.07 -23.57
C ASN A 101 3.43 -1.90 -24.09
N VAL A 102 3.75 -2.51 -25.23
CA VAL A 102 5.07 -2.31 -25.88
C VAL A 102 5.20 -0.90 -26.41
N ASP A 103 4.16 -0.36 -27.04
CA ASP A 103 4.15 1.00 -27.56
C ASP A 103 4.19 2.07 -26.44
N ALA A 104 3.72 1.73 -25.23
CA ALA A 104 3.79 2.57 -24.03
C ALA A 104 5.10 2.38 -23.22
N ASP A 105 6.05 1.58 -23.70
CA ASP A 105 7.32 1.27 -23.02
C ASP A 105 7.14 0.58 -21.65
N GLU A 106 6.02 -0.12 -21.49
CA GLU A 106 5.68 -0.88 -20.27
C GLU A 106 6.15 -2.35 -20.33
N ALA A 107 6.49 -2.83 -21.52
CA ALA A 107 6.97 -4.19 -21.78
C ALA A 107 7.94 -4.21 -22.97
N ASN A 108 8.85 -5.22 -23.01
CA ASN A 108 9.81 -5.34 -24.10
C ASN A 108 9.20 -5.99 -25.35
N ALA A 109 8.32 -6.95 -25.19
CA ALA A 109 7.68 -7.66 -26.30
C ALA A 109 6.25 -8.09 -25.97
N VAL A 110 5.43 -8.23 -27.01
CA VAL A 110 4.09 -8.84 -26.89
C VAL A 110 4.21 -10.26 -26.37
N GLY A 111 3.41 -10.59 -25.35
CA GLY A 111 3.41 -11.90 -24.69
C GLY A 111 4.33 -12.00 -23.47
N ASP A 112 5.13 -10.98 -23.19
CA ASP A 112 5.95 -10.93 -21.97
C ASP A 112 5.06 -10.92 -20.73
N PRO A 113 5.45 -11.56 -19.61
CA PRO A 113 4.74 -11.47 -18.36
C PRO A 113 4.75 -10.03 -17.81
N MET A 114 3.57 -9.52 -17.46
CA MET A 114 3.41 -8.26 -16.73
C MET A 114 3.10 -8.56 -15.26
N TYR A 115 4.07 -8.31 -14.39
CA TYR A 115 3.95 -8.67 -12.98
C TYR A 115 3.11 -7.65 -12.21
N GLN A 116 2.30 -8.17 -11.27
CA GLN A 116 1.57 -7.31 -10.33
C GLN A 116 2.52 -6.64 -9.35
N GLY A 117 2.21 -5.39 -8.98
CA GLY A 117 2.84 -4.68 -7.87
C GLY A 117 1.91 -4.58 -6.67
N ILE A 118 2.49 -4.38 -5.46
CA ILE A 118 1.73 -4.11 -4.24
C ILE A 118 2.30 -2.87 -3.53
N ASP A 119 1.42 -1.91 -3.24
CA ASP A 119 1.70 -0.76 -2.39
C ASP A 119 1.22 -1.09 -0.96
N GLN A 120 2.15 -1.52 -0.13
CA GLN A 120 1.85 -1.90 1.26
C GLN A 120 1.38 -0.72 2.11
N SER A 121 1.64 0.53 1.72
CA SER A 121 1.15 1.71 2.45
C SER A 121 -0.38 1.78 2.49
N LYS A 122 -1.06 1.20 1.52
CA LYS A 122 -2.53 1.10 1.46
C LYS A 122 -3.12 0.14 2.50
N LEU A 123 -2.30 -0.70 3.09
CA LEU A 123 -2.71 -1.59 4.18
C LEU A 123 -2.77 -0.87 5.53
N VAL A 124 -2.06 0.25 5.68
CA VAL A 124 -1.96 0.99 6.95
C VAL A 124 -3.32 1.42 7.51
N PRO A 125 -4.25 2.01 6.72
CA PRO A 125 -5.58 2.36 7.24
C PRO A 125 -6.37 1.14 7.72
N LEU A 126 -6.30 0.03 6.99
CA LEU A 126 -6.96 -1.22 7.38
C LEU A 126 -6.40 -1.77 8.69
N LEU A 127 -5.06 -1.83 8.82
CA LEU A 127 -4.37 -2.27 10.04
C LEU A 127 -4.73 -1.38 11.23
N THR A 128 -4.75 -0.06 11.03
CA THR A 128 -5.11 0.91 12.07
C THR A 128 -6.54 0.69 12.56
N ALA A 129 -7.50 0.60 11.65
CA ALA A 129 -8.90 0.40 12.01
C ALA A 129 -9.13 -0.97 12.69
N ALA A 130 -8.50 -2.04 12.19
CA ALA A 130 -8.61 -3.36 12.81
C ALA A 130 -8.03 -3.39 14.23
N LEU A 131 -6.92 -2.67 14.47
CA LEU A 131 -6.33 -2.53 15.80
C LEU A 131 -7.24 -1.73 16.74
N GLN A 132 -7.89 -0.66 16.27
CA GLN A 132 -8.87 0.11 17.03
C GLN A 132 -10.08 -0.73 17.41
N GLU A 133 -10.63 -1.54 16.48
CA GLU A 133 -11.70 -2.50 16.76
C GLU A 133 -11.28 -3.53 17.82
N ALA A 134 -10.05 -4.06 17.74
CA ALA A 134 -9.52 -5.01 18.72
C ALA A 134 -9.37 -4.38 20.12
N PHE A 135 -8.91 -3.13 20.21
CA PHE A 135 -8.83 -2.42 21.50
C PHE A 135 -10.21 -2.22 22.12
N ALA A 136 -11.20 -1.82 21.34
CA ALA A 136 -12.57 -1.66 21.82
C ALA A 136 -13.15 -2.99 22.36
N GLU A 137 -12.85 -4.12 21.68
CA GLU A 137 -13.28 -5.44 22.14
C GLU A 137 -12.57 -5.83 23.44
N ILE A 138 -11.26 -5.59 23.56
CA ILE A 138 -10.50 -5.85 24.79
C ILE A 138 -11.06 -5.05 25.98
N ASP A 139 -11.39 -3.76 25.78
CA ASP A 139 -11.92 -2.92 26.85
C ASP A 139 -13.34 -3.35 27.25
N SER A 140 -14.15 -3.81 26.30
CA SER A 140 -15.44 -4.43 26.58
C SER A 140 -15.29 -5.70 27.40
N LEU A 141 -14.34 -6.59 27.06
CA LEU A 141 -14.07 -7.81 27.81
C LEU A 141 -13.57 -7.53 29.23
N LYS A 142 -12.66 -6.55 29.40
CA LYS A 142 -12.20 -6.12 30.73
C LYS A 142 -13.36 -5.64 31.60
N SER A 143 -14.24 -4.79 31.05
CA SER A 143 -15.42 -4.30 31.77
C SER A 143 -16.36 -5.44 32.22
N ARG A 144 -16.56 -6.44 31.35
CA ARG A 144 -17.37 -7.62 31.66
C ARG A 144 -16.74 -8.50 32.76
N ILE A 145 -15.41 -8.67 32.74
CA ILE A 145 -14.70 -9.40 33.78
C ILE A 145 -14.87 -8.68 35.14
N THR A 146 -14.61 -7.37 35.20
CA THR A 146 -14.78 -6.56 36.40
C THR A 146 -16.22 -6.63 36.97
N ALA A 147 -17.23 -6.76 36.10
CA ALA A 147 -18.63 -6.90 36.55
C ALA A 147 -18.98 -8.29 37.09
N LEU A 148 -18.08 -9.29 36.95
CA LEU A 148 -18.26 -10.65 37.49
C LEU A 148 -17.51 -10.87 38.80
N GLU A 149 -16.65 -9.92 39.20
CA GLU A 149 -15.96 -9.90 40.50
C GLU A 149 -16.79 -9.16 41.56
#